data_2d1b3158a4888f862ca99a687b5e519d
#
_entry.id   2d1b3158a4888f862ca99a687b5e519d
#
_cell.length_a   1.000
_cell.length_b   1.000
_cell.length_c   1.000
_cell.angle_alpha   90.00
_cell.angle_beta   90.00
_cell.angle_gamma   90.00
#
_symmetry.space_group_name_H-M   'P 1'
#
loop_
_entity.id
_entity.type
_entity.pdbx_description
1 polymer ?
#
loop_
_entity_poly.entity_id
_entity_poly.type
_entity_poly.pdbx_seq_one_letter_code
_entity_poly.pdbx_strand_id
1 'polypeptide(L)'
;MAHSLRRPGFTRSPLALSIALATSSLLSATAIADETRTLEAMTIVGEAQGGTTEETQAYTVDSSTSANGLTLSPRETPQSVSFLTRQQMDDEALTSTTEAINRLPGVSSNRLDGTRASFQSRGYTIRNFQFDGQQSNTSSFWPFGDAEWDTAIYDRVEVVRGATGLMTGVGDPSATVNFVRKKPLDEAAASVTGAVGSWDRRRGVVDVSTPLDDAGKVGVRFVAAKDRSDSFMDDVENDRETLYGVIAAELTPDTELNVGVEYQRYDQDGAYLGVPLYYTDGTRTDFDQSV
;
A
#
# COMPACT_ATOMS: atom_id res chain seq x y z
N MET A 1 28.29 45.97 25.37
CA MET A 1 28.81 44.63 25.08
C MET A 1 27.81 43.97 24.19
N ALA A 2 28.11 43.88 22.90
CA ALA A 2 27.24 43.34 21.88
C ALA A 2 27.67 41.89 21.56
N HIS A 3 26.82 40.92 21.85
CA HIS A 3 27.02 39.53 21.41
C HIS A 3 26.41 39.31 20.01
N SER A 4 27.29 39.13 19.06
CA SER A 4 27.01 38.75 17.69
C SER A 4 26.67 37.24 17.66
N LEU A 5 25.44 36.88 17.30
CA LEU A 5 25.03 35.52 17.00
C LEU A 5 25.36 35.21 15.52
N ARG A 6 26.35 34.36 15.30
CA ARG A 6 26.66 33.79 14.00
C ARG A 6 25.59 32.76 13.61
N ARG A 7 24.99 32.95 12.45
CA ARG A 7 24.14 31.94 11.79
C ARG A 7 25.02 30.84 11.20
N PRO A 8 24.72 29.54 11.37
CA PRO A 8 25.42 28.49 10.68
C PRO A 8 25.00 28.46 9.19
N GLY A 9 26.00 28.41 8.31
CA GLY A 9 25.80 28.31 6.87
C GLY A 9 25.32 26.91 6.48
N PHE A 10 24.30 26.89 5.62
CA PHE A 10 23.82 25.68 4.97
C PHE A 10 24.86 25.17 3.99
N THR A 11 25.50 24.06 4.31
CA THR A 11 26.32 23.30 3.37
C THR A 11 25.40 22.42 2.51
N ARG A 12 25.38 22.71 1.20
CA ARG A 12 24.69 21.88 0.22
C ARG A 12 25.29 20.48 0.21
N SER A 13 24.48 19.48 0.56
CA SER A 13 24.83 18.08 0.59
C SER A 13 25.04 17.56 -0.85
N PRO A 14 26.10 16.80 -1.13
CA PRO A 14 26.40 16.29 -2.48
C PRO A 14 25.65 14.97 -2.75
N LEU A 15 24.33 14.93 -2.57
CA LEU A 15 23.52 13.75 -2.88
C LEU A 15 23.29 13.52 -4.38
N ALA A 16 23.49 14.54 -5.19
CA ALA A 16 23.26 14.44 -6.65
C ALA A 16 24.41 13.74 -7.41
N LEU A 17 25.58 13.55 -6.78
CA LEU A 17 26.74 12.96 -7.45
C LEU A 17 26.91 11.46 -7.17
N SER A 18 26.16 10.90 -6.21
CA SER A 18 26.29 9.50 -5.81
C SER A 18 25.46 8.54 -6.66
N ILE A 19 24.45 8.99 -7.37
CA ILE A 19 23.59 8.14 -8.22
C ILE A 19 24.25 7.82 -9.56
N ALA A 20 25.10 8.71 -10.08
CA ALA A 20 25.79 8.49 -11.36
C ALA A 20 26.98 7.51 -11.27
N LEU A 21 27.51 7.21 -10.07
CA LEU A 21 28.63 6.29 -9.89
C LEU A 21 28.22 4.84 -9.59
N ALA A 22 26.96 4.61 -9.23
CA ALA A 22 26.48 3.25 -8.92
C ALA A 22 26.13 2.42 -10.16
N THR A 23 26.00 3.06 -11.34
CA THR A 23 25.67 2.37 -12.59
C THR A 23 26.89 1.87 -13.37
N SER A 24 28.11 2.26 -13.00
CA SER A 24 29.33 1.85 -13.71
C SER A 24 30.08 0.64 -13.12
N SER A 25 29.65 0.11 -11.97
CA SER A 25 30.31 -1.04 -11.30
C SER A 25 29.65 -2.40 -11.55
N LEU A 26 28.61 -2.48 -12.37
CA LEU A 26 27.89 -3.73 -12.67
C LEU A 26 28.39 -4.49 -13.90
N LEU A 27 29.48 -4.04 -14.55
CA LEU A 27 29.96 -4.65 -15.81
C LEU A 27 31.25 -5.46 -15.71
N SER A 28 31.68 -5.88 -14.52
CA SER A 28 32.92 -6.66 -14.40
C SER A 28 32.78 -7.79 -13.37
N ALA A 29 31.84 -8.70 -13.60
CA ALA A 29 31.87 -10.03 -12.99
C ALA A 29 32.07 -11.06 -14.10
N THR A 30 33.32 -11.36 -14.43
CA THR A 30 33.68 -12.52 -15.24
C THR A 30 33.39 -13.80 -14.47
N ALA A 31 32.53 -14.62 -15.05
CA ALA A 31 32.13 -15.93 -14.57
C ALA A 31 33.32 -16.87 -14.42
N ILE A 32 33.40 -17.52 -13.25
CA ILE A 32 34.06 -18.81 -13.13
C ILE A 32 32.97 -19.85 -13.30
N ALA A 33 32.91 -20.41 -14.49
CA ALA A 33 32.04 -21.55 -14.77
C ALA A 33 32.75 -22.83 -14.35
N ASP A 34 32.19 -23.54 -13.38
CA ASP A 34 32.39 -24.99 -13.30
C ASP A 34 31.16 -25.66 -12.65
N GLU A 35 30.80 -26.83 -13.24
CA GLU A 35 29.65 -27.69 -12.97
C GLU A 35 28.30 -27.25 -13.50
N THR A 36 27.98 -27.72 -14.69
CA THR A 36 26.65 -27.83 -15.29
C THR A 36 25.73 -28.71 -14.44
N ARG A 37 25.08 -28.12 -13.44
CA ARG A 37 23.79 -28.62 -12.98
C ARG A 37 22.73 -28.04 -13.89
N THR A 38 22.20 -28.88 -14.77
CA THR A 38 20.93 -28.58 -15.45
C THR A 38 19.84 -28.52 -14.40
N LEU A 39 19.60 -27.31 -13.87
CA LEU A 39 18.34 -27.04 -13.22
C LEU A 39 17.28 -27.12 -14.32
N GLU A 40 16.31 -28.04 -14.16
CA GLU A 40 15.13 -28.03 -14.99
C GLU A 40 14.57 -26.60 -14.94
N ALA A 41 14.34 -26.02 -16.13
CA ALA A 41 13.84 -24.68 -16.26
C ALA A 41 12.52 -24.57 -15.48
N MET A 42 12.58 -23.95 -14.30
CA MET A 42 11.38 -23.56 -13.58
C MET A 42 10.81 -22.40 -14.38
N THR A 43 9.86 -22.70 -15.25
CA THR A 43 9.08 -21.66 -15.93
C THR A 43 8.23 -21.00 -14.86
N ILE A 44 8.70 -19.88 -14.34
CA ILE A 44 7.85 -18.96 -13.57
C ILE A 44 6.97 -18.30 -14.63
N VAL A 45 5.77 -18.85 -14.84
CA VAL A 45 4.73 -18.14 -15.57
C VAL A 45 4.21 -17.07 -14.62
N GLY A 46 4.84 -15.90 -14.65
CA GLY A 46 4.27 -14.68 -14.10
C GLY A 46 3.18 -14.24 -15.06
N GLU A 47 1.97 -14.78 -14.95
CA GLU A 47 0.83 -14.18 -15.64
C GLU A 47 0.64 -12.77 -15.10
N ALA A 48 0.47 -11.80 -16.00
CA ALA A 48 0.12 -10.43 -15.65
C ALA A 48 -1.08 -10.46 -14.70
N GLN A 49 -0.97 -9.80 -13.55
CA GLN A 49 -2.10 -9.63 -12.65
C GLN A 49 -3.26 -9.07 -13.48
N GLY A 50 -4.45 -9.67 -13.34
CA GLY A 50 -5.64 -9.29 -14.13
C GLY A 50 -5.75 -7.78 -14.26
N GLY A 51 -6.24 -7.29 -15.39
CA GLY A 51 -6.17 -5.90 -15.83
C GLY A 51 -6.46 -4.84 -14.76
N THR A 52 -6.07 -3.60 -15.00
CA THR A 52 -6.37 -2.47 -14.12
C THR A 52 -7.88 -2.29 -13.94
N THR A 53 -8.32 -1.84 -12.76
CA THR A 53 -9.72 -1.45 -12.53
C THR A 53 -9.93 0.05 -12.71
N GLU A 54 -8.86 0.82 -12.82
CA GLU A 54 -8.94 2.24 -13.18
C GLU A 54 -9.56 2.37 -14.58
N GLU A 55 -10.25 3.47 -14.81
CA GLU A 55 -10.92 3.79 -16.09
C GLU A 55 -12.10 2.87 -16.46
N THR A 56 -12.26 1.71 -15.81
CA THR A 56 -13.41 0.82 -16.10
C THR A 56 -14.72 1.36 -15.56
N GLN A 57 -14.69 2.28 -14.59
CA GLN A 57 -15.85 2.79 -13.84
C GLN A 57 -16.71 1.65 -13.23
N ALA A 58 -16.12 0.47 -13.04
CA ALA A 58 -16.80 -0.71 -12.55
C ALA A 58 -16.51 -0.99 -11.08
N TYR A 59 -17.45 -1.61 -10.39
CA TYR A 59 -17.30 -2.14 -9.04
C TYR A 59 -16.93 -3.63 -9.05
N THR A 60 -16.59 -4.15 -10.21
CA THR A 60 -16.21 -5.55 -10.42
C THR A 60 -14.91 -5.62 -11.20
N VAL A 61 -14.23 -6.76 -11.08
CA VAL A 61 -13.04 -7.08 -11.86
C VAL A 61 -13.36 -8.18 -12.86
N ASP A 62 -12.73 -8.15 -14.02
CA ASP A 62 -12.91 -9.20 -15.03
C ASP A 62 -12.17 -10.47 -14.64
N SER A 63 -10.98 -10.33 -14.06
CA SER A 63 -10.16 -11.45 -13.62
C SER A 63 -9.21 -11.07 -12.49
N SER A 64 -8.71 -12.08 -11.77
CA SER A 64 -7.70 -11.95 -10.72
C SER A 64 -6.84 -13.20 -10.62
N THR A 65 -5.59 -13.03 -10.21
CA THR A 65 -4.64 -14.13 -9.95
C THR A 65 -4.48 -14.43 -8.47
N SER A 66 -5.05 -13.61 -7.58
CA SER A 66 -4.78 -13.65 -6.12
C SER A 66 -5.22 -14.93 -5.44
N ALA A 67 -6.15 -15.68 -6.01
CA ALA A 67 -6.69 -16.89 -5.39
C ALA A 67 -5.80 -18.13 -5.56
N ASN A 68 -5.23 -18.31 -6.74
CA ASN A 68 -4.50 -19.53 -7.10
C ASN A 68 -3.36 -19.30 -8.12
N GLY A 69 -3.04 -18.06 -8.46
CA GLY A 69 -2.01 -17.71 -9.44
C GLY A 69 -2.44 -17.82 -10.90
N LEU A 70 -3.66 -18.28 -11.17
CA LEU A 70 -4.22 -18.34 -12.52
C LEU A 70 -5.12 -17.12 -12.76
N THR A 71 -5.06 -16.55 -13.95
CA THR A 71 -5.95 -15.45 -14.36
C THR A 71 -7.36 -16.00 -14.59
N LEU A 72 -8.18 -15.96 -13.54
CA LEU A 72 -9.54 -16.46 -13.55
C LEU A 72 -10.54 -15.34 -13.29
N SER A 73 -11.71 -15.44 -13.92
CA SER A 73 -12.82 -14.58 -13.54
C SER A 73 -13.34 -14.93 -12.13
N PRO A 74 -14.02 -14.00 -11.45
CA PRO A 74 -14.61 -14.27 -10.13
C PRO A 74 -15.55 -15.49 -10.10
N ARG A 75 -16.18 -15.83 -11.23
CA ARG A 75 -17.08 -16.98 -11.36
C ARG A 75 -16.35 -18.31 -11.52
N GLU A 76 -15.16 -18.29 -12.11
CA GLU A 76 -14.32 -19.47 -12.32
C GLU A 76 -13.43 -19.74 -11.12
N THR A 77 -13.29 -18.77 -10.22
CA THR A 77 -12.47 -18.90 -9.03
C THR A 77 -13.17 -19.76 -7.98
N PRO A 78 -12.61 -20.90 -7.58
CA PRO A 78 -13.28 -21.82 -6.64
C PRO A 78 -13.27 -21.32 -5.19
N GLN A 79 -12.46 -20.29 -4.88
CA GLN A 79 -12.42 -19.64 -3.56
C GLN A 79 -13.42 -18.48 -3.49
N SER A 80 -13.77 -18.12 -2.24
CA SER A 80 -14.58 -16.93 -1.99
C SER A 80 -13.70 -15.69 -2.08
N VAL A 81 -13.79 -14.97 -3.19
CA VAL A 81 -13.04 -13.73 -3.45
C VAL A 81 -13.96 -12.52 -3.37
N SER A 82 -13.45 -11.40 -2.87
CA SER A 82 -14.10 -10.09 -2.91
C SER A 82 -13.10 -9.06 -3.38
N PHE A 83 -13.62 -8.08 -4.11
CA PHE A 83 -12.84 -7.01 -4.72
C PHE A 83 -13.39 -5.66 -4.28
N LEU A 84 -12.49 -4.71 -4.11
CA LEU A 84 -12.78 -3.30 -3.92
C LEU A 84 -11.99 -2.55 -4.99
N THR A 85 -12.66 -2.07 -6.02
CA THR A 85 -12.05 -1.39 -7.17
C THR A 85 -11.67 0.05 -6.87
N ARG A 86 -10.83 0.66 -7.72
CA ARG A 86 -10.49 2.07 -7.59
C ARG A 86 -11.74 2.95 -7.62
N GLN A 87 -12.64 2.72 -8.56
CA GLN A 87 -13.87 3.47 -8.67
C GLN A 87 -14.69 3.44 -7.37
N GLN A 88 -14.84 2.25 -6.77
CA GLN A 88 -15.59 2.14 -5.53
C GLN A 88 -14.88 2.84 -4.36
N MET A 89 -13.55 2.77 -4.29
CA MET A 89 -12.78 3.48 -3.26
C MET A 89 -12.95 5.00 -3.39
N ASP A 90 -12.99 5.51 -4.61
CA ASP A 90 -13.17 6.94 -4.87
C ASP A 90 -14.60 7.42 -4.55
N ASP A 91 -15.61 6.68 -5.01
CA ASP A 91 -17.01 7.03 -4.80
C ASP A 91 -17.44 6.99 -3.31
N GLU A 92 -16.84 6.07 -2.55
CA GLU A 92 -17.09 5.93 -1.12
C GLU A 92 -16.09 6.71 -0.26
N ALA A 93 -15.15 7.44 -0.87
CA ALA A 93 -14.10 8.23 -0.22
C ALA A 93 -13.27 7.41 0.78
N LEU A 94 -12.96 6.16 0.44
CA LEU A 94 -12.14 5.26 1.27
C LEU A 94 -10.66 5.60 1.08
N THR A 95 -10.13 6.39 1.98
CA THR A 95 -8.79 6.97 1.85
C THR A 95 -7.72 6.25 2.64
N SER A 96 -8.11 5.32 3.52
CA SER A 96 -7.17 4.48 4.26
C SER A 96 -7.37 2.99 3.96
N THR A 97 -6.30 2.21 4.13
CA THR A 97 -6.36 0.75 3.97
C THR A 97 -7.28 0.09 4.98
N THR A 98 -7.41 0.65 6.19
CA THR A 98 -8.36 0.16 7.20
C THR A 98 -9.81 0.36 6.74
N GLU A 99 -10.15 1.53 6.18
CA GLU A 99 -11.48 1.78 5.60
C GLU A 99 -11.75 0.81 4.44
N ALA A 100 -10.79 0.67 3.54
CA ALA A 100 -10.89 -0.22 2.38
C ALA A 100 -11.12 -1.69 2.78
N ILE A 101 -10.34 -2.21 3.73
CA ILE A 101 -10.50 -3.59 4.21
C ILE A 101 -11.86 -3.79 4.91
N ASN A 102 -12.30 -2.82 5.71
CA ASN A 102 -13.60 -2.88 6.41
C ASN A 102 -14.80 -2.88 5.45
N ARG A 103 -14.62 -2.33 4.25
CA ARG A 103 -15.67 -2.31 3.23
C ARG A 103 -15.88 -3.68 2.59
N LEU A 104 -14.88 -4.55 2.64
CA LEU A 104 -14.93 -5.87 2.01
C LEU A 104 -15.82 -6.84 2.78
N PRO A 105 -16.74 -7.55 2.12
CA PRO A 105 -17.65 -8.50 2.75
C PRO A 105 -16.90 -9.63 3.48
N GLY A 106 -17.36 -9.96 4.70
CA GLY A 106 -16.82 -11.08 5.49
C GLY A 106 -15.46 -10.79 6.15
N VAL A 107 -15.08 -9.53 6.19
CA VAL A 107 -13.97 -9.03 7.00
C VAL A 107 -14.54 -8.10 8.07
N SER A 108 -13.97 -8.15 9.24
CA SER A 108 -14.23 -7.22 10.35
C SER A 108 -12.91 -6.73 10.92
N SER A 109 -12.89 -5.50 11.42
CA SER A 109 -11.73 -4.99 12.14
C SER A 109 -12.04 -4.76 13.61
N ASN A 110 -11.00 -4.86 14.40
CA ASN A 110 -10.97 -4.39 15.77
C ASN A 110 -9.84 -3.36 15.90
N ARG A 111 -10.19 -2.11 16.17
CA ARG A 111 -9.21 -1.07 16.45
C ARG A 111 -8.61 -1.32 17.84
N LEU A 112 -7.30 -1.34 17.90
CA LEU A 112 -6.54 -1.49 19.14
C LEU A 112 -6.25 -0.13 19.76
N ASP A 113 -6.01 0.84 18.91
CA ASP A 113 -5.77 2.25 19.25
C ASP A 113 -6.05 3.16 18.06
N GLY A 114 -5.55 4.40 18.11
CA GLY A 114 -5.74 5.37 17.04
C GLY A 114 -5.12 4.98 15.70
N THR A 115 -4.06 4.16 15.72
CA THR A 115 -3.23 3.87 14.53
C THR A 115 -3.28 2.41 14.10
N ARG A 116 -3.63 1.49 14.99
CA ARG A 116 -3.53 0.05 14.76
C ARG A 116 -4.87 -0.63 14.72
N ALA A 117 -5.05 -1.47 13.74
CA ALA A 117 -6.21 -2.32 13.60
C ALA A 117 -5.82 -3.79 13.41
N SER A 118 -6.61 -4.69 13.94
CA SER A 118 -6.55 -6.12 13.69
C SER A 118 -7.74 -6.51 12.83
N PHE A 119 -7.51 -7.23 11.76
CA PHE A 119 -8.55 -7.68 10.85
C PHE A 119 -8.86 -9.16 11.07
N GLN A 120 -10.12 -9.52 10.92
CA GLN A 120 -10.60 -10.88 11.14
C GLN A 120 -11.50 -11.32 9.99
N SER A 121 -11.41 -12.59 9.65
CA SER A 121 -12.34 -13.27 8.76
C SER A 121 -12.62 -14.67 9.27
N ARG A 122 -13.88 -15.09 9.24
CA ARG A 122 -14.33 -16.43 9.73
C ARG A 122 -13.91 -16.74 11.18
N GLY A 123 -13.77 -15.71 12.03
CA GLY A 123 -13.34 -15.86 13.42
C GLY A 123 -11.83 -15.98 13.65
N TYR A 124 -11.02 -15.89 12.60
CA TYR A 124 -9.56 -15.92 12.67
C TYR A 124 -8.95 -14.58 12.28
N THR A 125 -7.86 -14.20 12.94
CA THR A 125 -7.09 -13.00 12.57
C THR A 125 -6.45 -13.17 11.20
N ILE A 126 -6.60 -12.16 10.34
CA ILE A 126 -5.92 -12.11 9.05
C ILE A 126 -4.46 -11.71 9.29
N ARG A 127 -3.54 -12.54 8.83
CA ARG A 127 -2.08 -12.32 8.93
C ARG A 127 -1.39 -12.33 7.58
N ASN A 128 -2.10 -12.74 6.53
CA ASN A 128 -1.55 -12.83 5.19
C ASN A 128 -1.92 -11.55 4.43
N PHE A 129 -0.94 -10.65 4.32
CA PHE A 129 -1.03 -9.45 3.50
C PHE A 129 -0.06 -9.55 2.34
N GLN A 130 -0.52 -9.19 1.17
CA GLN A 130 0.25 -9.21 -0.06
C GLN A 130 0.22 -7.83 -0.70
N PHE A 131 1.30 -7.50 -1.39
CA PHE A 131 1.38 -6.36 -2.29
C PHE A 131 1.78 -6.87 -3.67
N ASP A 132 0.93 -6.63 -4.65
CA ASP A 132 1.08 -7.15 -6.02
C ASP A 132 1.30 -8.67 -6.05
N GLY A 133 0.57 -9.40 -5.20
CA GLY A 133 0.68 -10.86 -5.07
C GLY A 133 1.88 -11.36 -4.27
N GLN A 134 2.79 -10.47 -3.84
CA GLN A 134 3.95 -10.84 -3.04
C GLN A 134 3.63 -10.72 -1.55
N GLN A 135 3.92 -11.79 -0.80
CA GLN A 135 3.67 -11.80 0.64
C GLN A 135 4.56 -10.78 1.36
N SER A 136 3.92 -9.93 2.15
CA SER A 136 4.64 -9.01 3.03
C SER A 136 5.05 -9.72 4.31
N ASN A 137 6.31 -9.54 4.72
CA ASN A 137 6.81 -9.98 6.02
C ASN A 137 6.42 -8.99 7.11
N THR A 138 5.12 -8.78 7.30
CA THR A 138 4.63 -8.00 8.43
C THR A 138 4.93 -8.74 9.74
N SER A 139 5.23 -8.01 10.79
CA SER A 139 5.52 -8.58 12.10
C SER A 139 4.40 -9.53 12.55
N SER A 140 4.75 -10.74 12.98
CA SER A 140 3.76 -11.71 13.49
C SER A 140 3.03 -11.22 14.75
N PHE A 141 3.55 -10.20 15.42
CA PHE A 141 2.95 -9.62 16.62
C PHE A 141 1.90 -8.55 16.27
N TRP A 142 2.17 -7.75 15.21
CA TRP A 142 1.25 -6.75 14.66
C TRP A 142 1.10 -7.03 13.16
N PRO A 143 0.12 -7.85 12.76
CA PRO A 143 0.07 -8.38 11.38
C PRO A 143 -0.10 -7.30 10.31
N PHE A 144 -0.53 -6.10 10.68
CA PHE A 144 -0.69 -4.97 9.77
C PHE A 144 0.03 -3.71 10.24
N GLY A 145 1.08 -3.84 11.06
CA GLY A 145 1.89 -2.70 11.50
C GLY A 145 1.07 -1.51 12.03
N ASP A 146 1.66 -0.35 12.03
CA ASP A 146 1.03 0.91 12.45
C ASP A 146 0.33 1.62 11.27
N ALA A 147 -0.37 0.88 10.38
CA ALA A 147 -0.61 1.38 9.06
C ALA A 147 -2.07 1.74 8.76
N GLU A 148 -2.42 2.95 8.99
CA GLU A 148 -3.46 3.67 8.27
C GLU A 148 -2.91 4.17 6.91
N TRP A 149 -2.40 3.24 6.06
CA TRP A 149 -1.82 3.57 4.77
C TRP A 149 -2.84 4.17 3.83
N ASP A 150 -2.35 5.02 2.93
CA ASP A 150 -3.18 5.72 1.96
C ASP A 150 -3.57 4.81 0.79
N THR A 151 -4.83 4.86 0.39
CA THR A 151 -5.33 4.09 -0.75
C THR A 151 -5.01 4.71 -2.10
N ALA A 152 -4.50 5.94 -2.16
CA ALA A 152 -4.27 6.66 -3.42
C ALA A 152 -3.36 5.93 -4.42
N ILE A 153 -2.47 5.07 -3.91
CA ILE A 153 -1.50 4.32 -4.72
C ILE A 153 -2.00 2.95 -5.18
N TYR A 154 -3.19 2.52 -4.72
CA TYR A 154 -3.73 1.19 -5.08
C TYR A 154 -4.81 1.30 -6.16
N ASP A 155 -4.74 0.42 -7.12
CA ASP A 155 -5.77 0.20 -8.14
C ASP A 155 -6.97 -0.54 -7.54
N ARG A 156 -6.70 -1.56 -6.72
CA ARG A 156 -7.73 -2.34 -6.05
C ARG A 156 -7.23 -3.06 -4.82
N VAL A 157 -8.16 -3.51 -4.00
CA VAL A 157 -7.90 -4.40 -2.87
C VAL A 157 -8.69 -5.68 -3.07
N GLU A 158 -8.03 -6.82 -2.94
CA GLU A 158 -8.59 -8.14 -3.13
C GLU A 158 -8.53 -8.94 -1.84
N VAL A 159 -9.58 -9.67 -1.51
CA VAL A 159 -9.61 -10.56 -0.34
C VAL A 159 -10.02 -11.96 -0.76
N VAL A 160 -9.12 -12.91 -0.56
CA VAL A 160 -9.37 -14.34 -0.73
C VAL A 160 -9.61 -14.96 0.63
N ARG A 161 -10.84 -15.44 0.88
CA ARG A 161 -11.26 -15.96 2.19
C ARG A 161 -11.12 -17.47 2.29
N GLY A 162 -10.59 -17.93 3.42
CA GLY A 162 -10.42 -19.34 3.73
C GLY A 162 -8.98 -19.80 3.64
N ALA A 163 -8.78 -21.08 3.38
CA ALA A 163 -7.46 -21.66 3.22
C ALA A 163 -6.84 -21.19 1.91
N THR A 164 -5.85 -20.32 2.00
CA THR A 164 -5.12 -19.74 0.87
C THR A 164 -3.77 -20.45 0.64
N GLY A 165 -3.63 -21.66 1.19
CA GLY A 165 -2.37 -22.41 1.22
C GLY A 165 -1.71 -22.65 -0.13
N LEU A 166 -2.46 -22.57 -1.24
CA LEU A 166 -1.90 -22.69 -2.59
C LEU A 166 -0.95 -21.52 -2.92
N MET A 167 -1.29 -20.30 -2.46
CA MET A 167 -0.49 -19.09 -2.72
C MET A 167 0.41 -18.71 -1.54
N THR A 168 0.04 -19.09 -0.32
CA THR A 168 0.73 -18.66 0.91
C THR A 168 1.46 -19.78 1.62
N GLY A 169 1.35 -21.04 1.15
CA GLY A 169 1.88 -22.21 1.82
C GLY A 169 1.15 -22.48 3.14
N VAL A 170 1.85 -22.36 4.26
CA VAL A 170 1.26 -22.49 5.60
C VAL A 170 0.60 -21.16 5.98
N GLY A 171 -0.69 -21.16 6.19
CA GLY A 171 -1.46 -19.96 6.56
C GLY A 171 -2.67 -20.26 7.43
N ASP A 172 -3.18 -19.25 8.10
CA ASP A 172 -4.43 -19.32 8.87
C ASP A 172 -5.63 -19.48 7.91
N PRO A 173 -6.71 -20.15 8.35
CA PRO A 173 -7.92 -20.33 7.54
C PRO A 173 -8.79 -19.07 7.50
N SER A 174 -8.21 -17.91 7.72
CA SER A 174 -8.89 -16.61 7.76
C SER A 174 -9.12 -16.03 6.36
N ALA A 175 -8.16 -15.30 5.87
CA ALA A 175 -8.13 -14.71 4.54
C ALA A 175 -6.70 -14.27 4.17
N THR A 176 -6.50 -13.99 2.89
CA THR A 176 -5.38 -13.19 2.39
C THR A 176 -5.92 -11.90 1.80
N VAL A 177 -5.31 -10.77 2.16
CA VAL A 177 -5.59 -9.46 1.60
C VAL A 177 -4.45 -9.09 0.66
N ASN A 178 -4.77 -8.80 -0.60
CA ASN A 178 -3.80 -8.36 -1.60
C ASN A 178 -4.11 -6.93 -2.03
N PHE A 179 -3.13 -6.05 -1.89
CA PHE A 179 -3.17 -4.68 -2.38
C PHE A 179 -2.47 -4.62 -3.72
N VAL A 180 -3.22 -4.29 -4.76
CA VAL A 180 -2.69 -4.15 -6.12
C VAL A 180 -2.40 -2.69 -6.38
N ARG A 181 -1.13 -2.37 -6.63
CA ARG A 181 -0.70 -0.99 -6.88
C ARG A 181 -1.08 -0.54 -8.27
N LYS A 182 -1.21 0.77 -8.40
CA LYS A 182 -1.40 1.43 -9.69
C LYS A 182 -0.19 1.20 -10.59
N LYS A 183 -0.47 0.90 -11.86
CA LYS A 183 0.53 0.82 -12.92
C LYS A 183 0.50 2.10 -13.78
N PRO A 184 1.53 2.37 -14.57
CA PRO A 184 1.44 3.40 -15.61
C PRO A 184 0.26 3.12 -16.54
N LEU A 185 -0.41 4.16 -16.97
CA LEU A 185 -1.49 4.09 -17.94
C LEU A 185 -0.92 4.11 -19.37
N ASP A 186 -1.68 3.57 -20.32
CA ASP A 186 -1.28 3.52 -21.72
C ASP A 186 -1.30 4.90 -22.39
N GLU A 187 -2.07 5.84 -21.83
CA GLU A 187 -2.15 7.22 -22.26
C GLU A 187 -1.66 8.18 -21.18
N ALA A 188 -1.17 9.34 -21.60
CA ALA A 188 -0.76 10.38 -20.67
C ALA A 188 -1.96 10.94 -19.93
N ALA A 189 -1.94 10.85 -18.61
CA ALA A 189 -3.01 11.31 -17.73
C ALA A 189 -2.43 12.04 -16.51
N ALA A 190 -3.14 13.06 -16.06
CA ALA A 190 -2.82 13.76 -14.82
C ALA A 190 -4.11 14.15 -14.11
N SER A 191 -4.15 13.91 -12.80
CA SER A 191 -5.24 14.32 -11.95
C SER A 191 -4.76 15.04 -10.70
N VAL A 192 -5.54 15.99 -10.24
CA VAL A 192 -5.36 16.64 -8.93
C VAL A 192 -6.70 16.60 -8.21
N THR A 193 -6.69 15.95 -7.06
CA THR A 193 -7.88 15.85 -6.21
C THR A 193 -7.67 16.60 -4.92
N GLY A 194 -8.64 17.42 -4.52
CA GLY A 194 -8.66 18.09 -3.22
C GLY A 194 -9.94 17.75 -2.47
N ALA A 195 -9.83 17.50 -1.16
CA ALA A 195 -10.98 17.25 -0.30
C ALA A 195 -10.83 18.01 1.01
N VAL A 196 -11.95 18.47 1.55
CA VAL A 196 -12.09 19.05 2.88
C VAL A 196 -13.19 18.33 3.63
N GLY A 197 -13.07 18.21 4.93
CA GLY A 197 -14.01 17.45 5.73
C GLY A 197 -14.16 17.97 7.15
N SER A 198 -14.87 17.22 7.97
CA SER A 198 -14.99 17.49 9.40
C SER A 198 -13.64 17.37 10.08
N TRP A 199 -13.51 17.96 11.26
CA TRP A 199 -12.28 17.99 12.03
C TRP A 199 -11.09 18.56 11.23
N ASP A 200 -11.32 19.69 10.58
CA ASP A 200 -10.33 20.45 9.78
C ASP A 200 -9.57 19.61 8.75
N ARG A 201 -10.17 18.49 8.32
CA ARG A 201 -9.56 17.59 7.37
C ARG A 201 -9.28 18.29 6.05
N ARG A 202 -8.07 18.14 5.57
CA ARG A 202 -7.58 18.67 4.30
C ARG A 202 -6.76 17.58 3.61
N ARG A 203 -7.20 17.18 2.45
CA ARG A 203 -6.54 16.16 1.65
C ARG A 203 -6.24 16.69 0.25
N GLY A 204 -5.04 16.40 -0.24
CA GLY A 204 -4.62 16.66 -1.61
C GLY A 204 -3.97 15.41 -2.20
N VAL A 205 -4.29 15.09 -3.46
CA VAL A 205 -3.68 13.99 -4.21
C VAL A 205 -3.29 14.50 -5.57
N VAL A 206 -2.08 14.16 -6.01
CA VAL A 206 -1.59 14.37 -7.38
C VAL A 206 -1.23 13.00 -7.94
N ASP A 207 -1.72 12.69 -9.12
CA ASP A 207 -1.46 11.43 -9.82
C ASP A 207 -1.14 11.75 -11.27
N VAL A 208 0.05 11.37 -11.72
CA VAL A 208 0.53 11.65 -13.08
C VAL A 208 1.09 10.36 -13.66
N SER A 209 0.62 10.01 -14.84
CA SER A 209 1.06 8.86 -15.62
C SER A 209 1.36 9.26 -17.06
N THR A 210 2.39 8.68 -17.63
CA THR A 210 2.71 8.91 -19.04
C THR A 210 3.50 7.73 -19.63
N PRO A 211 3.16 7.28 -20.85
CA PRO A 211 4.05 6.45 -21.63
C PRO A 211 5.32 7.23 -21.99
N LEU A 212 6.45 6.54 -22.03
CA LEU A 212 7.76 7.13 -22.38
C LEU A 212 8.16 6.86 -23.85
N ASP A 213 7.48 5.93 -24.50
CA ASP A 213 7.70 5.59 -25.89
C ASP A 213 6.39 5.58 -26.70
N ASP A 214 6.50 5.76 -28.00
CA ASP A 214 5.34 5.80 -28.91
C ASP A 214 4.59 4.44 -29.02
N ALA A 215 5.24 3.37 -28.61
CA ALA A 215 4.67 2.02 -28.63
C ALA A 215 3.92 1.67 -27.33
N GLY A 216 3.96 2.54 -26.31
CA GLY A 216 3.35 2.31 -24.99
C GLY A 216 4.01 1.21 -24.17
N LYS A 217 5.23 0.76 -24.58
CA LYS A 217 5.91 -0.36 -23.91
C LYS A 217 6.62 0.04 -22.63
N VAL A 218 6.94 1.31 -22.45
CA VAL A 218 7.56 1.85 -21.26
C VAL A 218 6.70 2.98 -20.74
N GLY A 219 6.27 2.87 -19.51
CA GLY A 219 5.48 3.91 -18.86
C GLY A 219 6.02 4.26 -17.48
N VAL A 220 5.69 5.44 -17.03
CA VAL A 220 5.99 5.91 -15.68
C VAL A 220 4.74 6.47 -15.03
N ARG A 221 4.64 6.29 -13.71
CA ARG A 221 3.59 6.90 -12.91
C ARG A 221 4.16 7.44 -11.60
N PHE A 222 3.63 8.56 -11.18
CA PHE A 222 3.93 9.17 -9.90
C PHE A 222 2.64 9.56 -9.20
N VAL A 223 2.51 9.17 -7.93
CA VAL A 223 1.39 9.53 -7.06
C VAL A 223 1.93 10.17 -5.79
N ALA A 224 1.36 11.31 -5.41
CA ALA A 224 1.64 11.95 -4.13
C ALA A 224 0.32 12.28 -3.44
N ALA A 225 0.22 11.96 -2.17
CA ALA A 225 -0.94 12.30 -1.34
C ALA A 225 -0.50 12.88 -0.01
N LYS A 226 -1.24 13.89 0.46
CA LYS A 226 -1.13 14.47 1.80
C LYS A 226 -2.53 14.57 2.38
N ASP A 227 -2.69 14.07 3.62
CA ASP A 227 -3.95 14.11 4.35
C ASP A 227 -3.65 14.54 5.79
N ARG A 228 -4.27 15.60 6.26
CA ARG A 228 -4.19 16.08 7.62
C ARG A 228 -5.59 16.29 8.18
N SER A 229 -5.82 15.85 9.41
CA SER A 229 -7.09 16.06 10.10
C SER A 229 -6.88 16.11 11.61
N ASP A 230 -7.73 16.83 12.29
CA ASP A 230 -7.93 16.68 13.72
C ASP A 230 -8.77 15.44 13.99
N SER A 231 -8.95 15.10 15.26
CA SER A 231 -9.84 14.03 15.71
C SER A 231 -11.09 14.60 16.39
N PHE A 232 -12.06 13.73 16.68
CA PHE A 232 -13.15 14.06 17.60
C PHE A 232 -12.68 14.14 19.07
N MET A 233 -11.46 13.66 19.36
CA MET A 233 -10.80 13.82 20.65
C MET A 233 -9.96 15.09 20.60
N ASP A 234 -9.97 15.85 21.72
CA ASP A 234 -9.15 17.05 21.85
C ASP A 234 -7.66 16.69 21.80
N ASP A 235 -6.85 17.58 21.24
CA ASP A 235 -5.38 17.44 21.14
C ASP A 235 -4.90 16.21 20.36
N VAL A 236 -5.76 15.60 19.50
CA VAL A 236 -5.37 14.49 18.62
C VAL A 236 -5.39 14.96 17.18
N GLU A 237 -4.23 15.01 16.56
CA GLU A 237 -4.02 15.30 15.14
C GLU A 237 -3.50 14.08 14.38
N ASN A 238 -3.89 13.95 13.14
CA ASN A 238 -3.43 12.91 12.22
C ASN A 238 -2.78 13.56 11.00
N ASP A 239 -1.61 13.09 10.62
CA ASP A 239 -0.87 13.55 9.46
C ASP A 239 -0.37 12.34 8.65
N ARG A 240 -0.75 12.25 7.36
CA ARG A 240 -0.37 11.17 6.48
C ARG A 240 0.25 11.71 5.21
N GLU A 241 1.40 11.16 4.84
CA GLU A 241 2.14 11.47 3.63
C GLU A 241 2.39 10.19 2.84
N THR A 242 2.15 10.26 1.54
CA THR A 242 2.35 9.14 0.64
C THR A 242 3.01 9.61 -0.63
N LEU A 243 4.08 8.93 -1.03
CA LEU A 243 4.76 9.10 -2.30
C LEU A 243 4.93 7.73 -2.95
N TYR A 244 4.60 7.63 -4.21
CA TYR A 244 4.74 6.42 -5.00
C TYR A 244 5.25 6.77 -6.38
N GLY A 245 6.21 6.01 -6.87
CA GLY A 245 6.70 6.12 -8.23
C GLY A 245 6.95 4.74 -8.80
N VAL A 246 6.54 4.49 -10.04
CA VAL A 246 6.73 3.23 -10.73
C VAL A 246 7.11 3.45 -12.18
N ILE A 247 8.02 2.60 -12.67
CA ILE A 247 8.35 2.44 -14.08
C ILE A 247 7.96 1.04 -14.46
N ALA A 248 7.14 0.89 -15.49
CA ALA A 248 6.79 -0.38 -16.09
C ALA A 248 7.40 -0.48 -17.49
N ALA A 249 7.94 -1.64 -17.84
CA ALA A 249 8.50 -1.91 -19.15
C ALA A 249 8.09 -3.29 -19.67
N GLU A 250 7.42 -3.35 -20.81
CA GLU A 250 7.14 -4.58 -21.52
C GLU A 250 8.42 -5.03 -22.26
N LEU A 251 9.10 -6.02 -21.68
CA LEU A 251 10.36 -6.55 -22.23
C LEU A 251 10.08 -7.53 -23.40
N THR A 252 9.03 -8.30 -23.28
CA THR A 252 8.49 -9.20 -24.31
C THR A 252 6.97 -9.22 -24.22
N PRO A 253 6.21 -9.76 -25.20
CA PRO A 253 4.76 -9.87 -25.09
C PRO A 253 4.26 -10.60 -23.84
N ASP A 254 5.11 -11.45 -23.26
CA ASP A 254 4.79 -12.26 -22.08
C ASP A 254 5.56 -11.84 -20.83
N THR A 255 6.33 -10.74 -20.89
CA THR A 255 7.20 -10.34 -19.76
C THR A 255 7.15 -8.84 -19.54
N GLU A 256 6.67 -8.43 -18.40
CA GLU A 256 6.65 -7.05 -17.93
C GLU A 256 7.57 -6.90 -16.72
N LEU A 257 8.40 -5.86 -16.73
CA LEU A 257 9.23 -5.46 -15.60
C LEU A 257 8.65 -4.22 -14.94
N ASN A 258 8.31 -4.33 -13.66
CA ASN A 258 7.86 -3.20 -12.85
C ASN A 258 8.93 -2.88 -11.78
N VAL A 259 9.37 -1.64 -11.73
CA VAL A 259 10.27 -1.13 -10.69
C VAL A 259 9.62 0.06 -10.03
N GLY A 260 9.32 -0.06 -8.74
CA GLY A 260 8.62 0.98 -7.99
C GLY A 260 9.28 1.32 -6.68
N VAL A 261 9.02 2.53 -6.21
CA VAL A 261 9.38 3.03 -4.88
C VAL A 261 8.13 3.56 -4.22
N GLU A 262 7.94 3.17 -2.99
CA GLU A 262 6.83 3.60 -2.14
C GLU A 262 7.38 4.17 -0.84
N TYR A 263 6.87 5.32 -0.43
CA TYR A 263 7.09 5.92 0.87
C TYR A 263 5.75 6.32 1.46
N GLN A 264 5.47 5.81 2.64
CA GLN A 264 4.29 6.20 3.41
C GLN A 264 4.71 6.53 4.83
N ARG A 265 4.17 7.61 5.36
CA ARG A 265 4.35 8.05 6.73
C ARG A 265 2.99 8.41 7.30
N TYR A 266 2.74 7.95 8.50
CA TYR A 266 1.58 8.31 9.29
C TYR A 266 2.05 8.72 10.67
N ASP A 267 1.74 9.95 11.06
CA ASP A 267 2.00 10.48 12.38
C ASP A 267 0.66 10.78 13.05
N GLN A 268 0.55 10.42 14.30
CA GLN A 268 -0.55 10.83 15.17
C GLN A 268 0.02 11.47 16.42
N ASP A 269 -0.35 12.73 16.63
CA ASP A 269 -0.10 13.45 17.88
C ASP A 269 -1.30 13.30 18.80
N GLY A 270 -1.07 13.19 20.12
CA GLY A 270 -2.11 13.08 21.13
C GLY A 270 -2.25 11.71 21.78
N ALA A 271 -3.42 11.40 22.34
CA ALA A 271 -3.64 10.20 23.16
C ALA A 271 -3.56 8.91 22.34
N TYR A 272 -2.56 8.07 22.63
CA TYR A 272 -2.30 6.82 21.92
C TYR A 272 -3.18 5.65 22.41
N LEU A 273 -3.29 5.46 23.73
CA LEU A 273 -4.04 4.34 24.33
C LEU A 273 -5.22 4.81 25.20
N GLY A 274 -5.56 6.10 25.13
CA GLY A 274 -6.51 6.72 26.04
C GLY A 274 -5.90 7.01 27.42
N VAL A 275 -6.72 7.51 28.32
CA VAL A 275 -6.31 7.89 29.68
C VAL A 275 -6.80 6.84 30.69
N PRO A 276 -6.05 6.57 31.77
CA PRO A 276 -6.48 5.60 32.77
C PRO A 276 -7.70 6.12 33.54
N LEU A 277 -8.69 5.25 33.75
CA LEU A 277 -9.92 5.60 34.48
C LEU A 277 -9.70 5.75 36.01
N TYR A 278 -8.58 5.21 36.51
CA TYR A 278 -8.25 5.24 37.94
C TYR A 278 -6.78 5.55 38.15
N TYR A 279 -6.47 6.30 39.18
CA TYR A 279 -5.12 6.45 39.69
C TYR A 279 -4.65 5.16 40.39
N THR A 280 -3.35 5.08 40.66
CA THR A 280 -2.74 3.91 41.31
C THR A 280 -3.22 3.69 42.76
N ASP A 281 -3.79 4.71 43.38
CA ASP A 281 -4.40 4.67 44.70
C ASP A 281 -5.87 4.21 44.70
N GLY A 282 -6.43 3.92 43.51
CA GLY A 282 -7.80 3.46 43.31
C GLY A 282 -8.83 4.60 43.23
N THR A 283 -8.41 5.87 43.28
CA THR A 283 -9.33 6.99 43.03
C THR A 283 -9.62 7.11 41.57
N ARG A 284 -10.86 7.44 41.20
CA ARG A 284 -11.27 7.64 39.82
C ARG A 284 -10.65 8.95 39.28
N THR A 285 -10.12 8.87 38.07
CA THR A 285 -9.68 10.04 37.35
C THR A 285 -10.88 10.88 36.89
N ASP A 286 -10.75 12.19 37.00
CA ASP A 286 -11.76 13.15 36.58
C ASP A 286 -11.21 13.90 35.35
N PHE A 287 -11.17 13.20 34.22
CA PHE A 287 -10.83 13.81 32.95
C PHE A 287 -12.10 14.31 32.28
N ASP A 288 -12.01 15.45 31.59
CA ASP A 288 -13.07 15.89 30.69
C ASP A 288 -13.31 14.83 29.61
N GLN A 289 -14.56 14.69 29.17
CA GLN A 289 -14.95 13.60 28.23
C GLN A 289 -14.33 13.74 26.84
N SER A 290 -13.69 14.87 26.58
CA SER A 290 -13.00 15.19 25.34
C SER A 290 -11.52 14.81 25.30
N VAL A 291 -10.97 14.30 26.36
CA VAL A 291 -9.55 13.88 26.46
C VAL A 291 -9.32 12.46 26.00
#